data_20af74fa6ab3c30f01602e647305c4ca
#
_entry.id   20af74fa6ab3c30f01602e647305c4ca
#
_cell.length_a   1.000
_cell.length_b   1.000
_cell.length_c   1.000
_cell.angle_alpha   90.00
_cell.angle_beta   90.00
_cell.angle_gamma   90.00
#
_symmetry.space_group_name_H-M   'P 1'
#
loop_
_entity.id
_entity.type
_entity.pdbx_description
1 polymer ?
#
loop_
_entity_poly.entity_id
_entity_poly.type
_entity_poly.pdbx_seq_one_letter_code
_entity_poly.pdbx_strand_id
1 'polypeptide(L)'
;MLEALKEKVFQANLDLVKHGLVIFTWGNVSGIDRESGLVVIKPSGVSYDIMKASDMVVVDLNGKVVEGDLNPSSDTPTHLVLYKAFPEIGGVVHTHSTYATAWAQAGIDIPNIGTTHADYFYKAIPCTADMTREEVEGNYELETGNVIVKRFEGMNPVHTPGVLVKNHGPFAWGKDAHEAVHNAVVMEQVAKMASIAYSVNPNLTMNQLLVEKHFSRKHGPNAYYGQKKK
;
A
#
# COMPACT_ATOMS: atom_id res chain seq x y z
N MET A 1 -17.83 16.83 -6.72
CA MET A 1 -17.60 16.66 -5.26
C MET A 1 -16.16 16.20 -5.06
N LEU A 2 -15.45 16.69 -4.03
CA LEU A 2 -14.05 16.30 -3.72
C LEU A 2 -13.03 16.50 -4.87
N GLU A 3 -13.17 17.53 -5.69
CA GLU A 3 -12.32 17.76 -6.87
C GLU A 3 -10.81 17.78 -6.54
N ALA A 4 -10.44 18.40 -5.41
CA ALA A 4 -9.06 18.42 -4.97
C ALA A 4 -8.53 17.02 -4.59
N LEU A 5 -9.36 16.14 -4.02
CA LEU A 5 -8.99 14.76 -3.72
C LEU A 5 -8.94 13.91 -4.98
N LYS A 6 -9.88 14.09 -5.93
CA LYS A 6 -9.84 13.42 -7.23
C LYS A 6 -8.54 13.73 -7.97
N GLU A 7 -8.12 14.99 -8.01
CA GLU A 7 -6.86 15.39 -8.62
C GLU A 7 -5.66 14.72 -7.94
N LYS A 8 -5.61 14.72 -6.59
CA LYS A 8 -4.52 14.06 -5.84
C LYS A 8 -4.48 12.55 -6.10
N VAL A 9 -5.63 11.87 -6.11
CA VAL A 9 -5.71 10.43 -6.38
C VAL A 9 -5.33 10.12 -7.82
N PHE A 10 -5.79 10.95 -8.78
CA PHE A 10 -5.39 10.83 -10.17
C PHE A 10 -3.88 10.94 -10.35
N GLN A 11 -3.24 11.98 -9.82
CA GLN A 11 -1.80 12.17 -9.89
C GLN A 11 -1.05 11.00 -9.22
N ALA A 12 -1.52 10.53 -8.07
CA ALA A 12 -0.95 9.36 -7.40
C ALA A 12 -1.01 8.09 -8.26
N ASN A 13 -2.10 7.88 -9.01
CA ASN A 13 -2.19 6.78 -9.96
C ASN A 13 -1.19 6.93 -11.12
N LEU A 14 -0.97 8.13 -11.65
CA LEU A 14 0.06 8.39 -12.68
C LEU A 14 1.47 8.18 -12.13
N ASP A 15 1.72 8.49 -10.86
CA ASP A 15 3.00 8.25 -10.21
C ASP A 15 3.35 6.74 -10.12
N LEU A 16 2.37 5.83 -10.07
CA LEU A 16 2.63 4.39 -10.18
C LEU A 16 3.32 4.03 -11.52
N VAL A 17 2.85 4.62 -12.62
CA VAL A 17 3.47 4.43 -13.95
C VAL A 17 4.86 5.05 -13.98
N LYS A 18 5.00 6.28 -13.53
CA LYS A 18 6.26 7.02 -13.48
C LYS A 18 7.35 6.28 -12.70
N HIS A 19 6.97 5.56 -11.63
CA HIS A 19 7.89 4.78 -10.80
C HIS A 19 8.03 3.31 -11.24
N GLY A 20 7.37 2.90 -12.33
CA GLY A 20 7.47 1.55 -12.88
C GLY A 20 6.85 0.47 -11.98
N LEU A 21 5.84 0.82 -11.18
CA LEU A 21 5.17 -0.10 -10.26
C LEU A 21 4.02 -0.87 -10.93
N VAL A 22 3.57 -0.43 -12.09
CA VAL A 22 2.43 -1.01 -12.81
C VAL A 22 2.73 -1.26 -14.27
N ILE A 23 2.09 -2.30 -14.80
CA ILE A 23 2.04 -2.65 -16.22
C ILE A 23 0.57 -2.64 -16.62
N PHE A 24 0.23 -2.07 -17.77
CA PHE A 24 -1.15 -1.92 -18.23
C PHE A 24 -2.03 -1.23 -17.19
N THR A 25 -3.06 -1.93 -16.69
CA THR A 25 -4.03 -1.41 -15.68
C THR A 25 -3.88 -2.11 -14.32
N TRP A 26 -2.76 -2.83 -14.09
CA TRP A 26 -2.55 -3.69 -12.91
C TRP A 26 -2.13 -2.91 -11.68
N GLY A 27 -3.04 -2.16 -11.15
CA GLY A 27 -2.84 -1.41 -9.92
C GLY A 27 -3.78 -0.23 -9.81
N ASN A 28 -3.86 0.30 -8.62
CA ASN A 28 -4.71 1.44 -8.33
C ASN A 28 -4.29 2.13 -7.05
N VAL A 29 -4.71 3.39 -6.94
CA VAL A 29 -4.59 4.21 -5.74
C VAL A 29 -5.97 4.74 -5.38
N SER A 30 -6.25 4.80 -4.09
CA SER A 30 -7.39 5.52 -3.54
C SER A 30 -6.95 6.53 -2.47
N GLY A 31 -7.85 7.46 -2.15
CA GLY A 31 -7.70 8.39 -1.04
C GLY A 31 -9.05 8.59 -0.35
N ILE A 32 -9.04 8.79 0.97
CA ILE A 32 -10.24 9.04 1.75
C ILE A 32 -10.27 10.49 2.24
N ASP A 33 -11.45 11.10 2.17
CA ASP A 33 -11.81 12.26 2.95
C ASP A 33 -12.46 11.81 4.26
N ARG A 34 -11.75 11.93 5.37
CA ARG A 34 -12.20 11.44 6.67
C ARG A 34 -13.37 12.24 7.24
N GLU A 35 -13.54 13.49 6.82
CA GLU A 35 -14.64 14.33 7.29
C GLU A 35 -15.98 13.88 6.70
N SER A 36 -16.02 13.62 5.40
CA SER A 36 -17.24 13.12 4.72
C SER A 36 -17.39 11.61 4.75
N GLY A 37 -16.31 10.86 5.04
CA GLY A 37 -16.28 9.41 4.95
C GLY A 37 -16.32 8.89 3.51
N LEU A 38 -15.98 9.73 2.52
CA LEU A 38 -15.99 9.37 1.11
C LEU A 38 -14.61 9.00 0.61
N VAL A 39 -14.54 7.99 -0.24
CA VAL A 39 -13.31 7.46 -0.83
C VAL A 39 -13.32 7.74 -2.33
N VAL A 40 -12.22 8.29 -2.83
CA VAL A 40 -11.96 8.46 -4.26
C VAL A 40 -11.03 7.34 -4.71
N ILE A 41 -11.37 6.65 -5.79
CA ILE A 41 -10.59 5.52 -6.31
C ILE A 41 -10.54 5.54 -7.83
N LYS A 42 -9.47 4.94 -8.38
CA LYS A 42 -9.30 4.73 -9.83
C LYS A 42 -10.44 3.90 -10.40
N PRO A 43 -10.98 4.27 -11.58
CA PRO A 43 -11.95 3.43 -12.30
C PRO A 43 -11.31 2.12 -12.77
N SER A 44 -12.11 1.05 -12.78
CA SER A 44 -11.72 -0.28 -13.24
C SER A 44 -11.37 -0.27 -14.73
N GLY A 45 -10.25 -0.89 -15.11
CA GLY A 45 -9.88 -1.16 -16.51
C GLY A 45 -9.53 0.08 -17.37
N VAL A 46 -9.58 1.30 -16.81
CA VAL A 46 -9.18 2.51 -17.56
C VAL A 46 -7.66 2.62 -17.59
N SER A 47 -7.11 2.74 -18.83
CA SER A 47 -5.68 2.93 -19.05
C SER A 47 -5.19 4.26 -18.48
N TYR A 48 -4.01 4.25 -17.89
CA TYR A 48 -3.37 5.46 -17.34
C TYR A 48 -3.13 6.55 -18.37
N ASP A 49 -2.92 6.18 -19.65
CA ASP A 49 -2.62 7.12 -20.74
C ASP A 49 -3.80 8.01 -21.13
N ILE A 50 -5.03 7.54 -20.90
CA ILE A 50 -6.26 8.26 -21.27
C ILE A 50 -7.07 8.73 -20.06
N MET A 51 -6.72 8.24 -18.87
CA MET A 51 -7.41 8.54 -17.62
C MET A 51 -7.32 10.04 -17.28
N LYS A 52 -8.38 10.56 -16.70
CA LYS A 52 -8.49 11.96 -16.23
C LYS A 52 -8.92 12.00 -14.77
N ALA A 53 -8.66 13.10 -14.11
CA ALA A 53 -9.14 13.32 -12.74
C ALA A 53 -10.67 13.22 -12.62
N SER A 54 -11.41 13.65 -13.66
CA SER A 54 -12.87 13.53 -13.73
C SER A 54 -13.38 12.09 -13.78
N ASP A 55 -12.53 11.12 -14.17
CA ASP A 55 -12.89 9.71 -14.25
C ASP A 55 -12.85 9.00 -12.90
N MET A 56 -12.23 9.65 -11.89
CA MET A 56 -12.16 9.09 -10.53
C MET A 56 -13.55 8.89 -9.95
N VAL A 57 -13.78 7.70 -9.40
CA VAL A 57 -15.06 7.31 -8.81
C VAL A 57 -15.08 7.63 -7.33
N VAL A 58 -16.18 8.19 -6.83
CA VAL A 58 -16.38 8.45 -5.41
C VAL A 58 -17.35 7.40 -4.85
N VAL A 59 -16.93 6.73 -3.80
CA VAL A 59 -17.74 5.72 -3.10
C VAL A 59 -17.83 6.05 -1.60
N ASP A 60 -18.91 5.62 -0.96
CA ASP A 60 -18.99 5.63 0.50
C ASP A 60 -18.25 4.43 1.11
N LEU A 61 -18.13 4.41 2.43
CA LEU A 61 -17.46 3.30 3.14
C LEU A 61 -18.21 1.95 3.03
N ASN A 62 -19.43 1.92 2.50
CA ASN A 62 -20.16 0.69 2.22
C ASN A 62 -20.02 0.22 0.76
N GLY A 63 -19.24 0.97 -0.05
CA GLY A 63 -18.97 0.63 -1.44
C GLY A 63 -20.02 1.15 -2.42
N LYS A 64 -21.01 1.94 -1.96
CA LYS A 64 -21.99 2.57 -2.83
C LYS A 64 -21.35 3.70 -3.60
N VAL A 65 -21.47 3.69 -4.93
CA VAL A 65 -21.06 4.81 -5.78
C VAL A 65 -21.92 6.04 -5.46
N VAL A 66 -21.24 7.12 -5.10
CA VAL A 66 -21.86 8.42 -4.77
C VAL A 66 -21.72 9.39 -5.94
N GLU A 67 -20.59 9.33 -6.67
CA GLU A 67 -20.32 10.17 -7.83
C GLU A 67 -19.38 9.44 -8.82
N GLY A 68 -19.66 9.58 -10.11
CA GLY A 68 -18.96 9.00 -11.24
C GLY A 68 -19.80 8.03 -12.04
N ASP A 69 -19.53 7.98 -13.36
CA ASP A 69 -20.27 7.15 -14.32
C ASP A 69 -19.57 5.83 -14.61
N LEU A 70 -18.32 5.66 -14.14
CA LEU A 70 -17.50 4.47 -14.35
C LEU A 70 -17.60 3.53 -13.15
N ASN A 71 -17.32 2.25 -13.39
CA ASN A 71 -17.19 1.30 -12.30
C ASN A 71 -15.89 1.58 -11.50
N PRO A 72 -15.95 1.61 -10.18
CA PRO A 72 -14.74 1.71 -9.36
C PRO A 72 -13.86 0.46 -9.56
N SER A 73 -12.57 0.55 -9.19
CA SER A 73 -11.66 -0.60 -9.18
C SER A 73 -12.29 -1.81 -8.47
N SER A 74 -12.05 -3.02 -8.96
CA SER A 74 -12.46 -4.26 -8.29
C SER A 74 -11.91 -4.36 -6.87
N ASP A 75 -10.73 -3.78 -6.61
CA ASP A 75 -10.10 -3.78 -5.28
C ASP A 75 -10.76 -2.84 -4.27
N THR A 76 -11.80 -2.09 -4.67
CA THR A 76 -12.50 -1.15 -3.79
C THR A 76 -12.88 -1.79 -2.44
N PRO A 77 -13.48 -2.99 -2.36
CA PRO A 77 -13.82 -3.59 -1.06
C PRO A 77 -12.62 -3.77 -0.15
N THR A 78 -11.46 -4.18 -0.68
CA THR A 78 -10.20 -4.30 0.07
C THR A 78 -9.79 -2.95 0.66
N HIS A 79 -9.78 -1.88 -0.15
CA HIS A 79 -9.41 -0.54 0.30
C HIS A 79 -10.35 -0.03 1.41
N LEU A 80 -11.67 -0.27 1.26
CA LEU A 80 -12.66 0.14 2.26
C LEU A 80 -12.48 -0.59 3.59
N VAL A 81 -12.14 -1.88 3.59
CA VAL A 81 -11.80 -2.64 4.80
C VAL A 81 -10.61 -2.00 5.51
N LEU A 82 -9.55 -1.66 4.75
CA LEU A 82 -8.35 -1.03 5.32
C LEU A 82 -8.66 0.35 5.92
N TYR A 83 -9.45 1.19 5.24
CA TYR A 83 -9.85 2.48 5.80
C TYR A 83 -10.70 2.38 7.06
N LYS A 84 -11.53 1.34 7.19
CA LYS A 84 -12.31 1.09 8.41
C LYS A 84 -11.45 0.58 9.56
N ALA A 85 -10.50 -0.30 9.26
CA ALA A 85 -9.65 -0.93 10.28
C ALA A 85 -8.50 -0.04 10.76
N PHE A 86 -7.99 0.84 9.88
CA PHE A 86 -6.83 1.70 10.14
C PHE A 86 -7.23 3.19 10.01
N PRO A 87 -7.75 3.81 11.06
CA PRO A 87 -8.27 5.18 11.00
C PRO A 87 -7.20 6.24 10.68
N GLU A 88 -5.92 5.94 10.91
CA GLU A 88 -4.80 6.85 10.69
C GLU A 88 -4.39 6.97 9.21
N ILE A 89 -4.77 6.02 8.35
CA ILE A 89 -4.39 6.04 6.94
C ILE A 89 -5.34 6.92 6.11
N GLY A 90 -4.80 7.61 5.10
CA GLY A 90 -5.57 8.48 4.20
C GLY A 90 -5.44 8.11 2.73
N GLY A 91 -4.55 7.18 2.39
CA GLY A 91 -4.38 6.63 1.05
C GLY A 91 -3.99 5.17 1.07
N VAL A 92 -4.43 4.42 0.06
CA VAL A 92 -4.10 2.99 -0.14
C VAL A 92 -3.68 2.77 -1.59
N VAL A 93 -2.65 1.96 -1.79
CA VAL A 93 -2.13 1.52 -3.08
C VAL A 93 -2.16 0.00 -3.15
N HIS A 94 -2.60 -0.53 -4.29
CA HIS A 94 -2.37 -1.92 -4.69
C HIS A 94 -1.62 -1.96 -6.02
N THR A 95 -0.65 -2.86 -6.14
CA THR A 95 0.07 -3.10 -7.39
C THR A 95 0.46 -4.57 -7.52
N HIS A 96 0.91 -4.95 -8.72
CA HIS A 96 1.61 -6.21 -8.96
C HIS A 96 3.08 -5.93 -9.32
N SER A 97 3.72 -5.03 -8.58
CA SER A 97 5.13 -4.68 -8.77
C SER A 97 6.02 -5.90 -8.57
N THR A 98 7.04 -6.04 -9.41
CA THR A 98 7.70 -7.32 -9.68
C THR A 98 8.31 -7.98 -8.45
N TYR A 99 9.10 -7.24 -7.67
CA TYR A 99 9.83 -7.85 -6.54
C TYR A 99 8.92 -8.07 -5.34
N ALA A 100 8.07 -7.11 -5.00
CA ALA A 100 7.13 -7.29 -3.89
C ALA A 100 6.14 -8.43 -4.19
N THR A 101 5.66 -8.53 -5.44
CA THR A 101 4.79 -9.66 -5.84
C THR A 101 5.54 -11.00 -5.81
N ALA A 102 6.82 -11.05 -6.20
CA ALA A 102 7.62 -12.27 -6.08
C ALA A 102 7.73 -12.75 -4.63
N TRP A 103 7.93 -11.83 -3.66
CA TRP A 103 7.92 -12.16 -2.23
C TRP A 103 6.53 -12.62 -1.76
N ALA A 104 5.46 -11.99 -2.25
CA ALA A 104 4.09 -12.43 -1.97
C ALA A 104 3.82 -13.85 -2.48
N GLN A 105 4.30 -14.19 -3.69
CA GLN A 105 4.20 -15.53 -4.27
C GLN A 105 5.04 -16.56 -3.49
N ALA A 106 6.20 -16.15 -2.98
CA ALA A 106 7.01 -16.99 -2.09
C ALA A 106 6.35 -17.23 -0.72
N GLY A 107 5.37 -16.42 -0.34
CA GLY A 107 4.59 -16.56 0.89
C GLY A 107 5.38 -16.28 2.17
N ILE A 108 6.38 -15.41 2.09
CA ILE A 108 7.24 -15.05 3.23
C ILE A 108 7.34 -13.52 3.38
N ASP A 109 7.56 -13.09 4.62
CA ASP A 109 7.76 -11.67 4.95
C ASP A 109 9.04 -11.14 4.27
N ILE A 110 9.07 -9.87 3.83
CA ILE A 110 10.33 -9.22 3.43
C ILE A 110 11.08 -8.82 4.69
N PRO A 111 12.23 -9.45 5.01
CA PRO A 111 12.94 -9.18 6.25
C PRO A 111 13.61 -7.80 6.24
N ASN A 112 13.68 -7.17 7.41
CA ASN A 112 14.40 -5.91 7.57
C ASN A 112 15.91 -6.19 7.70
N ILE A 113 16.63 -6.11 6.59
CA ILE A 113 18.07 -6.42 6.50
C ILE A 113 18.92 -5.21 6.12
N GLY A 114 18.34 -4.01 6.10
CA GLY A 114 19.08 -2.82 5.71
C GLY A 114 18.48 -1.52 6.23
N THR A 115 19.32 -0.51 6.31
CA THR A 115 18.94 0.81 6.85
C THR A 115 17.88 1.52 5.99
N THR A 116 17.87 1.29 4.66
CA THR A 116 16.82 1.82 3.77
C THR A 116 15.45 1.25 4.13
N HIS A 117 15.38 -0.05 4.42
CA HIS A 117 14.15 -0.68 4.91
C HIS A 117 13.75 -0.08 6.27
N ALA A 118 14.68 -0.04 7.22
CA ALA A 118 14.45 0.47 8.57
C ALA A 118 14.01 1.94 8.61
N ASP A 119 14.37 2.75 7.62
CA ASP A 119 13.93 4.15 7.52
C ASP A 119 12.42 4.31 7.30
N TYR A 120 11.72 3.27 6.81
CA TYR A 120 10.30 3.35 6.41
C TYR A 120 9.42 2.27 7.05
N PHE A 121 9.98 1.11 7.34
CA PHE A 121 9.29 -0.02 7.94
C PHE A 121 10.05 -0.47 9.19
N TYR A 122 9.42 -0.40 10.35
CA TYR A 122 10.09 -0.72 11.62
C TYR A 122 10.47 -2.19 11.73
N LYS A 123 9.61 -3.07 11.22
CA LYS A 123 9.82 -4.53 11.22
C LYS A 123 9.91 -5.06 9.78
N ALA A 124 9.94 -6.39 9.64
CA ALA A 124 9.71 -7.02 8.35
C ALA A 124 8.37 -6.55 7.75
N ILE A 125 8.30 -6.45 6.42
CA ILE A 125 7.02 -6.23 5.74
C ILE A 125 6.29 -7.56 5.73
N PRO A 126 5.12 -7.67 6.39
CA PRO A 126 4.46 -8.94 6.61
C PRO A 126 3.83 -9.51 5.35
N CYS A 127 3.79 -10.84 5.24
CA CYS A 127 2.97 -11.57 4.29
C CYS A 127 1.76 -12.18 5.01
N THR A 128 0.58 -12.19 4.38
CA THR A 128 -0.61 -12.82 4.94
C THR A 128 -0.47 -14.35 4.93
N ALA A 129 -1.31 -15.03 5.70
CA ALA A 129 -1.54 -16.47 5.52
C ALA A 129 -2.24 -16.76 4.18
N ASP A 130 -2.31 -18.03 3.79
CA ASP A 130 -3.19 -18.46 2.70
C ASP A 130 -4.65 -18.09 3.01
N MET A 131 -5.37 -17.69 1.98
CA MET A 131 -6.83 -17.57 2.05
C MET A 131 -7.48 -18.96 2.08
N THR A 132 -8.51 -19.12 2.87
CA THR A 132 -9.30 -20.35 2.89
C THR A 132 -10.16 -20.45 1.64
N ARG A 133 -10.73 -21.63 1.41
CA ARG A 133 -11.65 -21.86 0.30
C ARG A 133 -12.87 -20.92 0.37
N GLU A 134 -13.42 -20.75 1.56
CA GLU A 134 -14.59 -19.90 1.81
C GLU A 134 -14.28 -18.42 1.52
N GLU A 135 -13.08 -17.95 1.87
CA GLU A 135 -12.61 -16.59 1.58
C GLU A 135 -12.41 -16.36 0.07
N VAL A 136 -11.90 -17.37 -0.65
CA VAL A 136 -11.68 -17.28 -2.11
C VAL A 136 -13.00 -17.40 -2.90
N GLU A 137 -13.90 -18.31 -2.53
CA GLU A 137 -15.18 -18.54 -3.22
C GLU A 137 -16.26 -17.52 -2.81
N GLY A 138 -16.03 -16.74 -1.73
CA GLY A 138 -16.94 -15.71 -1.21
C GLY A 138 -16.75 -14.36 -1.89
N ASN A 139 -16.73 -13.31 -1.08
CA ASN A 139 -16.41 -11.96 -1.55
C ASN A 139 -14.90 -11.74 -1.48
N TYR A 140 -14.19 -12.23 -2.51
CA TYR A 140 -12.75 -12.33 -2.57
C TYR A 140 -12.01 -11.01 -2.21
N GLU A 141 -12.45 -9.88 -2.77
CA GLU A 141 -11.81 -8.59 -2.52
C GLU A 141 -12.06 -8.08 -1.09
N LEU A 142 -13.24 -8.35 -0.53
CA LEU A 142 -13.54 -8.06 0.87
C LEU A 142 -12.67 -8.92 1.79
N GLU A 143 -12.59 -10.22 1.51
CA GLU A 143 -11.80 -11.16 2.30
C GLU A 143 -10.29 -10.90 2.19
N THR A 144 -9.82 -10.41 1.04
CA THR A 144 -8.46 -9.88 0.90
C THR A 144 -8.18 -8.78 1.92
N GLY A 145 -9.12 -7.84 2.11
CA GLY A 145 -9.01 -6.83 3.17
C GLY A 145 -8.99 -7.46 4.57
N ASN A 146 -9.87 -8.43 4.83
CA ASN A 146 -9.98 -9.07 6.13
C ASN A 146 -8.71 -9.85 6.52
N VAL A 147 -8.08 -10.59 5.59
CA VAL A 147 -6.82 -11.31 5.87
C VAL A 147 -5.65 -10.34 6.11
N ILE A 148 -5.65 -9.16 5.46
CA ILE A 148 -4.69 -8.10 5.77
C ILE A 148 -4.88 -7.60 7.19
N VAL A 149 -6.10 -7.23 7.57
CA VAL A 149 -6.42 -6.75 8.92
C VAL A 149 -6.03 -7.79 9.99
N LYS A 150 -6.38 -9.05 9.77
CA LYS A 150 -5.98 -10.17 10.63
C LYS A 150 -4.46 -10.29 10.77
N ARG A 151 -3.70 -10.12 9.68
CA ARG A 151 -2.23 -10.15 9.73
C ARG A 151 -1.64 -9.01 10.55
N PHE A 152 -2.37 -7.90 10.68
CA PHE A 152 -1.98 -6.72 11.44
C PHE A 152 -2.40 -6.74 12.91
N GLU A 153 -3.05 -7.79 13.42
CA GLU A 153 -3.36 -7.93 14.85
C GLU A 153 -2.08 -7.80 15.69
N GLY A 154 -2.05 -6.81 16.58
CA GLY A 154 -0.88 -6.47 17.40
C GLY A 154 0.25 -5.73 16.67
N MET A 155 0.05 -5.32 15.42
CA MET A 155 0.99 -4.49 14.66
C MET A 155 0.47 -3.05 14.52
N ASN A 156 1.40 -2.09 14.41
CA ASN A 156 1.05 -0.71 14.13
C ASN A 156 1.12 -0.44 12.61
N PRO A 157 0.00 -0.14 11.94
CA PRO A 157 -0.02 0.09 10.50
C PRO A 157 0.75 1.36 10.07
N VAL A 158 0.94 2.33 10.96
CA VAL A 158 1.73 3.53 10.67
C VAL A 158 3.24 3.23 10.69
N HIS A 159 3.68 2.29 11.53
CA HIS A 159 5.08 1.88 11.61
C HIS A 159 5.47 0.83 10.56
N THR A 160 4.50 0.15 9.98
CA THR A 160 4.69 -0.83 8.90
C THR A 160 3.62 -0.57 7.84
N PRO A 161 3.82 0.47 6.98
CA PRO A 161 2.78 0.96 6.09
C PRO A 161 2.61 0.12 4.82
N GLY A 162 2.52 -1.21 4.98
CA GLY A 162 2.30 -2.12 3.86
C GLY A 162 2.37 -3.60 4.23
N VAL A 163 1.91 -4.43 3.31
CA VAL A 163 1.71 -5.87 3.45
C VAL A 163 1.84 -6.57 2.10
N LEU A 164 2.21 -7.82 2.11
CA LEU A 164 2.09 -8.74 0.99
C LEU A 164 0.87 -9.63 1.20
N VAL A 165 -0.03 -9.68 0.24
CA VAL A 165 -1.09 -10.71 0.21
C VAL A 165 -0.52 -11.93 -0.48
N LYS A 166 -0.45 -13.05 0.24
CA LYS A 166 0.15 -14.29 -0.27
C LYS A 166 -0.48 -14.71 -1.60
N ASN A 167 0.38 -15.11 -2.56
CA ASN A 167 0.03 -15.48 -3.93
C ASN A 167 -0.64 -14.37 -4.78
N HIS A 168 -0.73 -13.13 -4.27
CA HIS A 168 -1.39 -12.02 -4.97
C HIS A 168 -0.41 -10.88 -5.25
N GLY A 169 -0.15 -10.03 -4.26
CA GLY A 169 0.70 -8.87 -4.44
C GLY A 169 0.71 -7.92 -3.24
N PRO A 170 1.43 -6.79 -3.34
CA PRO A 170 1.55 -5.82 -2.26
C PRO A 170 0.36 -4.88 -2.16
N PHE A 171 0.03 -4.50 -0.92
CA PHE A 171 -0.74 -3.33 -0.56
C PHE A 171 0.13 -2.41 0.30
N ALA A 172 0.08 -1.10 0.03
CA ALA A 172 0.75 -0.09 0.82
C ALA A 172 -0.21 1.05 1.14
N TRP A 173 0.07 1.78 2.19
CA TRP A 173 -0.76 2.91 2.61
C TRP A 173 0.07 4.03 3.22
N GLY A 174 -0.56 5.15 3.47
CA GLY A 174 0.04 6.34 4.08
C GLY A 174 -1.04 7.30 4.57
N LYS A 175 -0.64 8.44 5.10
CA LYS A 175 -1.57 9.50 5.56
C LYS A 175 -2.38 10.14 4.42
N ASP A 176 -1.94 9.96 3.18
CA ASP A 176 -2.60 10.40 1.95
C ASP A 176 -2.17 9.53 0.76
N ALA A 177 -2.79 9.73 -0.40
CA ALA A 177 -2.51 8.96 -1.62
C ALA A 177 -1.03 9.08 -2.08
N HIS A 178 -0.41 10.24 -1.92
CA HIS A 178 0.99 10.47 -2.29
C HIS A 178 1.94 9.67 -1.40
N GLU A 179 1.75 9.70 -0.08
CA GLU A 179 2.57 8.92 0.85
C GLU A 179 2.35 7.41 0.68
N ALA A 180 1.14 6.97 0.34
CA ALA A 180 0.86 5.57 0.02
C ALA A 180 1.68 5.10 -1.19
N VAL A 181 1.75 5.89 -2.28
CA VAL A 181 2.61 5.62 -3.44
C VAL A 181 4.08 5.63 -3.05
N HIS A 182 4.52 6.61 -2.26
CA HIS A 182 5.89 6.66 -1.76
C HIS A 182 6.28 5.35 -1.04
N ASN A 183 5.42 4.88 -0.14
CA ASN A 183 5.64 3.64 0.60
C ASN A 183 5.62 2.40 -0.30
N ALA A 184 4.77 2.38 -1.35
CA ALA A 184 4.77 1.32 -2.36
C ALA A 184 6.09 1.28 -3.16
N VAL A 185 6.63 2.44 -3.56
CA VAL A 185 7.94 2.56 -4.22
C VAL A 185 9.05 2.03 -3.32
N VAL A 186 9.05 2.43 -2.05
CA VAL A 186 10.05 1.95 -1.08
C VAL A 186 9.92 0.43 -0.89
N MET A 187 8.69 -0.09 -0.75
CA MET A 187 8.45 -1.54 -0.61
C MET A 187 9.04 -2.32 -1.78
N GLU A 188 8.78 -1.90 -3.02
CA GLU A 188 9.34 -2.55 -4.21
C GLU A 188 10.88 -2.52 -4.21
N GLN A 189 11.48 -1.38 -3.84
CA GLN A 189 12.93 -1.25 -3.80
C GLN A 189 13.57 -2.10 -2.69
N VAL A 190 13.00 -2.16 -1.50
CA VAL A 190 13.55 -3.00 -0.41
C VAL A 190 13.31 -4.48 -0.70
N ALA A 191 12.21 -4.87 -1.35
CA ALA A 191 12.00 -6.22 -1.85
C ALA A 191 13.07 -6.63 -2.86
N LYS A 192 13.38 -5.76 -3.82
CA LYS A 192 14.47 -5.94 -4.79
C LYS A 192 15.82 -6.08 -4.11
N MET A 193 16.16 -5.16 -3.19
CA MET A 193 17.41 -5.21 -2.43
C MET A 193 17.54 -6.50 -1.63
N ALA A 194 16.47 -6.93 -0.96
CA ALA A 194 16.45 -8.18 -0.19
C ALA A 194 16.68 -9.39 -1.10
N SER A 195 16.00 -9.48 -2.25
CA SER A 195 16.20 -10.57 -3.22
C SER A 195 17.64 -10.69 -3.68
N ILE A 196 18.27 -9.56 -4.02
CA ILE A 196 19.68 -9.52 -4.46
C ILE A 196 20.60 -9.88 -3.29
N ALA A 197 20.37 -9.32 -2.10
CA ALA A 197 21.23 -9.58 -0.95
C ALA A 197 21.21 -11.06 -0.54
N TYR A 198 20.03 -11.72 -0.54
CA TYR A 198 19.90 -13.15 -0.25
C TYR A 198 20.55 -14.03 -1.31
N SER A 199 20.60 -13.61 -2.59
CA SER A 199 21.33 -14.34 -3.62
C SER A 199 22.84 -14.30 -3.43
N VAL A 200 23.37 -13.26 -2.75
CA VAL A 200 24.79 -13.10 -2.43
C VAL A 200 25.14 -13.80 -1.12
N ASN A 201 24.31 -13.66 -0.10
CA ASN A 201 24.49 -14.29 1.20
C ASN A 201 23.14 -14.71 1.79
N PRO A 202 22.82 -16.02 1.87
CA PRO A 202 21.54 -16.49 2.42
C PRO A 202 21.43 -16.37 3.96
N ASN A 203 22.55 -16.13 4.66
CA ASN A 203 22.62 -16.07 6.12
C ASN A 203 22.70 -14.61 6.63
N LEU A 204 21.84 -13.75 6.12
CA LEU A 204 21.82 -12.33 6.48
C LEU A 204 21.22 -12.10 7.88
N THR A 205 21.87 -11.20 8.61
CA THR A 205 21.37 -10.69 9.89
C THR A 205 21.40 -9.17 9.90
N MET A 206 20.50 -8.56 10.65
CA MET A 206 20.46 -7.11 10.85
C MET A 206 20.68 -6.74 12.31
N ASN A 207 21.57 -5.79 12.56
CA ASN A 207 21.77 -5.23 13.88
C ASN A 207 20.52 -4.40 14.28
N GLN A 208 19.81 -4.85 15.33
CA GLN A 208 18.58 -4.22 15.79
C GLN A 208 18.79 -2.76 16.27
N LEU A 209 19.96 -2.43 16.80
CA LEU A 209 20.29 -1.04 17.15
C LEU A 209 20.32 -0.12 15.92
N LEU A 210 20.70 -0.63 14.73
CA LEU A 210 20.62 0.12 13.48
C LEU A 210 19.18 0.29 13.03
N VAL A 211 18.32 -0.72 13.19
CA VAL A 211 16.87 -0.60 12.89
C VAL A 211 16.26 0.51 13.73
N GLU A 212 16.45 0.46 15.05
CA GLU A 212 15.92 1.46 15.98
C GLU A 212 16.46 2.86 15.67
N LYS A 213 17.74 2.99 15.42
CA LYS A 213 18.37 4.27 15.08
C LYS A 213 17.81 4.87 13.80
N HIS A 214 17.66 4.07 12.75
CA HIS A 214 17.18 4.52 11.45
C HIS A 214 15.70 4.85 11.47
N PHE A 215 14.89 4.02 12.11
CA PHE A 215 13.46 4.28 12.24
C PHE A 215 13.22 5.56 13.07
N SER A 216 13.83 5.67 14.25
CA SER A 216 13.60 6.79 15.16
C SER A 216 14.05 8.15 14.61
N ARG A 217 15.07 8.19 13.72
CA ARG A 217 15.52 9.46 13.12
C ARG A 217 14.51 10.09 12.18
N LYS A 218 13.55 9.29 11.64
CA LYS A 218 12.48 9.73 10.73
C LYS A 218 11.12 9.75 11.41
N HIS A 219 10.91 8.85 12.35
CA HIS A 219 9.61 8.64 13.00
C HIS A 219 9.75 8.79 14.51
N GLY A 220 8.95 9.62 15.12
CA GLY A 220 8.97 9.82 16.57
C GLY A 220 9.26 11.25 16.99
N PRO A 221 9.20 11.52 18.30
CA PRO A 221 9.27 12.87 18.84
C PRO A 221 10.64 13.56 18.63
N ASN A 222 11.69 12.77 18.44
CA ASN A 222 13.06 13.25 18.25
C ASN A 222 13.55 13.07 16.81
N ALA A 223 12.65 12.98 15.83
CA ALA A 223 13.02 12.86 14.42
C ALA A 223 13.83 14.08 13.97
N TYR A 224 14.98 13.86 13.33
CA TYR A 224 15.90 14.90 12.89
C TYR A 224 16.29 14.81 11.42
N TYR A 225 15.76 13.81 10.69
CA TYR A 225 16.05 13.63 9.27
C TYR A 225 15.31 14.66 8.42
N GLY A 226 16.01 15.21 7.43
CA GLY A 226 15.48 16.21 6.51
C GLY A 226 15.83 17.65 6.87
N GLN A 227 15.21 18.59 6.16
CA GLN A 227 15.43 20.01 6.42
C GLN A 227 14.63 20.48 7.65
N LYS A 228 15.18 21.43 8.40
CA LYS A 228 14.44 22.08 9.49
C LYS A 228 13.16 22.71 8.91
N LYS A 229 12.01 22.42 9.51
CA LYS A 229 10.79 23.18 9.21
C LYS A 229 11.06 24.65 9.52
N LYS A 230 10.93 25.51 8.51
CA LYS A 230 10.99 26.96 8.66
C LYS A 230 9.79 27.46 9.44
#